data_36c2af2d2c005cebb0c979c58c3d3ce6
#
_entry.id   36c2af2d2c005cebb0c979c58c3d3ce6
#
_cell.length_a   1.000
_cell.length_b   1.000
_cell.length_c   1.000
_cell.angle_alpha   90.00
_cell.angle_beta   90.00
_cell.angle_gamma   90.00
#
_symmetry.space_group_name_H-M   'P 1'
#
loop_
_entity.id
_entity.type
_entity.pdbx_description
1 polymer ?
#
loop_
_entity_poly.entity_id
_entity_poly.type
_entity_poly.pdbx_seq_one_letter_code
_entity_poly.pdbx_strand_id
1 'polypeptide(L)'
;VKDEGKDRLLGEEVAMGIIYSGDAVTLMDENPNLDYAIPKEGSNKWVDAMCIPKTAQNKKEAELFINFLLDPENAKINAEYIGYSIPNEGALKLLDKEITENPVAYPSQEVLNKCETFIDLGDKIKLYDRAWIELKSE
;
A
#
# COMPACT_ATOMS: atom_id res chain seq x y z
N VAL A 1 3.36 11.03 1.86
CA VAL A 1 2.37 11.09 0.77
C VAL A 1 1.11 11.68 1.37
N LYS A 2 0.55 12.71 0.74
CA LYS A 2 -0.71 13.34 1.13
C LYS A 2 -1.66 13.27 -0.06
N ASP A 3 -2.97 13.32 0.19
CA ASP A 3 -3.98 13.29 -0.87
C ASP A 3 -3.80 14.41 -1.90
N GLU A 4 -3.38 15.61 -1.46
CA GLU A 4 -3.00 16.72 -2.32
C GLU A 4 -1.98 16.32 -3.43
N GLY A 5 -1.06 15.39 -3.14
CA GLY A 5 -0.11 14.88 -4.14
C GLY A 5 -0.77 14.04 -5.23
N LYS A 6 -1.83 13.31 -4.87
CA LYS A 6 -2.63 12.53 -5.83
C LYS A 6 -3.37 13.44 -6.79
N ASP A 7 -4.08 14.45 -6.27
CA ASP A 7 -4.82 15.43 -7.07
C ASP A 7 -3.93 16.14 -8.09
N ARG A 8 -2.72 16.52 -7.66
CA ARG A 8 -1.74 17.19 -8.51
C ARG A 8 -1.16 16.29 -9.61
N LEU A 9 -0.96 15.00 -9.32
CA LEU A 9 -0.57 13.99 -10.32
C LEU A 9 -1.70 13.78 -11.33
N LEU A 10 -2.92 13.59 -10.84
CA LEU A 10 -4.11 13.36 -11.67
C LEU A 10 -4.38 14.56 -12.59
N GLY A 11 -4.22 15.78 -12.05
CA GLY A 11 -4.37 17.03 -12.79
C GLY A 11 -3.18 17.41 -13.68
N GLU A 12 -2.14 16.56 -13.77
CA GLU A 12 -0.92 16.82 -14.57
C GLU A 12 -0.17 18.12 -14.16
N GLU A 13 -0.37 18.57 -12.91
CA GLU A 13 0.31 19.76 -12.38
C GLU A 13 1.78 19.50 -12.05
N VAL A 14 2.14 18.23 -11.86
CA VAL A 14 3.49 17.77 -11.55
C VAL A 14 3.88 16.60 -12.45
N ALA A 15 5.14 16.57 -12.86
CA ALA A 15 5.65 15.53 -13.75
C ALA A 15 5.91 14.19 -13.04
N MET A 16 6.13 14.18 -11.73
CA MET A 16 6.32 12.97 -10.92
C MET A 16 6.06 13.21 -9.44
N GLY A 17 5.78 12.15 -8.71
CA GLY A 17 5.57 12.16 -7.26
C GLY A 17 5.86 10.81 -6.63
N ILE A 18 6.08 10.80 -5.32
CA ILE A 18 6.16 9.57 -4.53
C ILE A 18 4.74 9.22 -4.08
N ILE A 19 4.29 8.01 -4.43
CA ILE A 19 2.94 7.55 -4.17
C ILE A 19 2.93 6.07 -3.77
N TYR A 20 1.92 5.65 -3.04
CA TYR A 20 1.69 4.23 -2.73
C TYR A 20 1.15 3.48 -3.94
N SER A 21 1.52 2.20 -4.04
CA SER A 21 1.17 1.37 -5.21
C SER A 21 -0.34 1.24 -5.44
N GLY A 22 -1.16 1.06 -4.41
CA GLY A 22 -2.60 0.98 -4.57
C GLY A 22 -3.24 2.30 -5.04
N ASP A 23 -2.75 3.43 -4.50
CA ASP A 23 -3.17 4.75 -5.00
C ASP A 23 -2.75 4.95 -6.47
N ALA A 24 -1.56 4.45 -6.85
CA ALA A 24 -1.10 4.54 -8.22
C ALA A 24 -1.99 3.74 -9.18
N VAL A 25 -2.41 2.53 -8.80
CA VAL A 25 -3.37 1.73 -9.60
C VAL A 25 -4.64 2.56 -9.87
N THR A 26 -5.25 3.11 -8.83
CA THR A 26 -6.46 3.92 -8.97
C THR A 26 -6.26 5.14 -9.87
N LEU A 27 -5.14 5.87 -9.71
CA LEU A 27 -4.86 7.04 -10.53
C LEU A 27 -4.59 6.70 -12.00
N MET A 28 -3.95 5.58 -12.27
CA MET A 28 -3.70 5.09 -13.64
C MET A 28 -4.98 4.67 -14.34
N ASP A 29 -5.95 4.15 -13.59
CA ASP A 29 -7.30 3.86 -14.13
C ASP A 29 -8.06 5.13 -14.51
N GLU A 30 -7.86 6.23 -13.77
CA GLU A 30 -8.49 7.52 -14.04
C GLU A 30 -7.77 8.33 -15.11
N ASN A 31 -6.43 8.27 -15.18
CA ASN A 31 -5.62 8.98 -16.16
C ASN A 31 -4.57 8.06 -16.81
N PRO A 32 -4.78 7.62 -18.06
CA PRO A 32 -3.88 6.70 -18.75
C PRO A 32 -2.52 7.32 -19.13
N ASN A 33 -2.31 8.63 -18.91
CA ASN A 33 -1.01 9.26 -19.08
C ASN A 33 -0.07 9.05 -17.89
N LEU A 34 -0.58 8.51 -16.78
CA LEU A 34 0.21 8.19 -15.60
C LEU A 34 0.80 6.78 -15.72
N ASP A 35 2.01 6.63 -15.17
CA ASP A 35 2.68 5.35 -15.05
C ASP A 35 3.35 5.24 -13.68
N TYR A 36 3.63 4.03 -13.22
CA TYR A 36 4.24 3.76 -11.93
C TYR A 36 5.51 2.92 -12.07
N ALA A 37 6.58 3.37 -11.46
CA ALA A 37 7.84 2.64 -11.48
C ALA A 37 8.40 2.44 -10.07
N ILE A 38 8.85 1.23 -9.79
CA ILE A 38 9.68 0.93 -8.63
C ILE A 38 11.14 1.13 -9.06
N PRO A 39 11.91 2.03 -8.39
CA PRO A 39 13.30 2.27 -8.74
C PRO A 39 14.15 0.99 -8.72
N LYS A 40 15.18 0.92 -9.55
CA LYS A 40 16.11 -0.22 -9.60
C LYS A 40 16.85 -0.47 -8.28
N GLU A 41 16.98 0.57 -7.46
CA GLU A 41 17.56 0.56 -6.13
C GLU A 41 16.65 -0.13 -5.10
N GLY A 42 15.36 -0.32 -5.43
CA GLY A 42 14.33 -0.85 -4.54
C GLY A 42 13.43 0.25 -3.98
N SER A 43 12.56 -0.16 -3.07
CA SER A 43 11.61 0.70 -2.38
C SER A 43 11.35 0.15 -0.97
N ASN A 44 10.41 0.74 -0.26
CA ASN A 44 9.90 0.16 0.97
C ASN A 44 8.67 -0.72 0.70
N LYS A 45 8.48 -1.70 1.56
CA LYS A 45 7.26 -2.51 1.63
C LYS A 45 6.75 -2.57 3.07
N TRP A 46 5.47 -2.74 3.23
CA TRP A 46 4.82 -2.86 4.54
C TRP A 46 3.66 -3.84 4.48
N VAL A 47 3.17 -4.21 5.65
CA VAL A 47 1.97 -5.04 5.81
C VAL A 47 1.09 -4.37 6.84
N ASP A 48 -0.15 -4.06 6.47
CA ASP A 48 -1.16 -3.60 7.40
C ASP A 48 -1.78 -4.79 8.12
N ALA A 49 -1.99 -4.65 9.42
CA ALA A 49 -2.52 -5.71 10.26
C ALA A 49 -3.68 -5.21 11.11
N MET A 50 -4.73 -6.03 11.20
CA MET A 50 -5.82 -5.81 12.16
C MET A 50 -5.42 -6.35 13.53
N CYS A 51 -5.54 -5.52 14.57
CA CYS A 51 -5.20 -5.89 15.93
C CYS A 51 -6.40 -5.69 16.88
N ILE A 52 -6.56 -6.63 17.81
CA ILE A 52 -7.54 -6.52 18.90
C ILE A 52 -6.79 -6.12 20.17
N PRO A 53 -7.06 -4.92 20.75
CA PRO A 53 -6.42 -4.50 21.99
C PRO A 53 -6.71 -5.47 23.14
N LYS A 54 -5.75 -5.65 24.06
CA LYS A 54 -5.92 -6.55 25.23
C LYS A 54 -7.11 -6.16 26.11
N THR A 55 -7.46 -4.87 26.11
CA THR A 55 -8.57 -4.29 26.90
C THR A 55 -9.92 -4.31 26.19
N ALA A 56 -9.99 -4.86 24.97
CA ALA A 56 -11.23 -4.92 24.20
C ALA A 56 -12.31 -5.71 24.97
N GLN A 57 -13.49 -5.12 25.11
CA GLN A 57 -14.62 -5.73 25.82
C GLN A 57 -15.37 -6.72 24.91
N ASN A 58 -15.41 -6.45 23.61
CA ASN A 58 -16.14 -7.23 22.60
C ASN A 58 -15.15 -8.00 21.70
N LYS A 59 -14.24 -8.76 22.34
CA LYS A 59 -13.19 -9.50 21.61
C LYS A 59 -13.76 -10.51 20.62
N LYS A 60 -14.80 -11.23 21.03
CA LYS A 60 -15.42 -12.26 20.19
C LYS A 60 -16.07 -11.69 18.94
N GLU A 61 -16.73 -10.55 19.07
CA GLU A 61 -17.33 -9.81 17.95
C GLU A 61 -16.25 -9.25 17.02
N ALA A 62 -15.15 -8.77 17.57
CA ALA A 62 -13.99 -8.33 16.77
C ALA A 62 -13.37 -9.50 15.98
N GLU A 63 -13.23 -10.68 16.59
CA GLU A 63 -12.74 -11.89 15.90
C GLU A 63 -13.71 -12.32 14.77
N LEU A 64 -15.03 -12.25 15.00
CA LEU A 64 -16.03 -12.53 13.96
C LEU A 64 -15.94 -11.53 12.80
N PHE A 65 -15.73 -10.25 13.09
CA PHE A 65 -15.56 -9.23 12.05
C PHE A 65 -14.27 -9.46 11.24
N ILE A 66 -13.16 -9.79 11.89
CA ILE A 66 -11.92 -10.14 11.20
C ILE A 66 -12.13 -11.37 10.31
N ASN A 67 -12.79 -12.42 10.81
CA ASN A 67 -13.11 -13.59 10.00
C ASN A 67 -14.00 -13.26 8.80
N PHE A 68 -14.96 -12.36 8.95
CA PHE A 68 -15.80 -11.88 7.84
C PHE A 68 -14.94 -11.20 6.77
N LEU A 69 -13.98 -10.33 7.16
CA LEU A 69 -13.09 -9.68 6.21
C LEU A 69 -12.10 -10.64 5.54
N LEU A 70 -11.74 -11.75 6.21
CA LEU A 70 -10.85 -12.78 5.68
C LEU A 70 -11.56 -13.84 4.83
N ASP A 71 -12.89 -13.84 4.80
CA ASP A 71 -13.64 -14.68 3.85
C ASP A 71 -13.22 -14.34 2.42
N PRO A 72 -12.92 -15.33 1.56
CA PRO A 72 -12.38 -15.07 0.22
C PRO A 72 -13.23 -14.15 -0.65
N GLU A 73 -14.55 -14.26 -0.60
CA GLU A 73 -15.46 -13.40 -1.39
C GLU A 73 -15.42 -11.95 -0.89
N ASN A 74 -15.44 -11.75 0.44
CA ASN A 74 -15.35 -10.42 1.02
C ASN A 74 -13.96 -9.80 0.82
N ALA A 75 -12.90 -10.58 0.93
CA ALA A 75 -11.54 -10.14 0.69
C ALA A 75 -11.32 -9.75 -0.78
N LYS A 76 -11.94 -10.47 -1.73
CA LYS A 76 -11.97 -10.11 -3.15
C LYS A 76 -12.57 -8.71 -3.35
N ILE A 77 -13.77 -8.48 -2.81
CA ILE A 77 -14.46 -7.18 -2.93
C ILE A 77 -13.58 -6.04 -2.39
N ASN A 78 -12.93 -6.26 -1.25
CA ASN A 78 -12.00 -5.28 -0.69
C ASN A 78 -10.81 -5.01 -1.61
N ALA A 79 -10.18 -6.06 -2.16
CA ALA A 79 -9.04 -5.91 -3.05
C ALA A 79 -9.39 -5.11 -4.32
N GLU A 80 -10.53 -5.42 -4.94
CA GLU A 80 -11.03 -4.72 -6.12
C GLU A 80 -11.33 -3.24 -5.85
N TYR A 81 -11.80 -2.93 -4.65
CA TYR A 81 -12.15 -1.56 -4.27
C TYR A 81 -10.93 -0.70 -3.92
N ILE A 82 -9.96 -1.26 -3.17
CA ILE A 82 -8.84 -0.47 -2.63
C ILE A 82 -7.59 -0.45 -3.54
N GLY A 83 -7.51 -1.32 -4.56
CA GLY A 83 -6.40 -1.40 -5.51
C GLY A 83 -5.09 -1.97 -4.94
N TYR A 84 -5.03 -2.35 -3.66
CA TYR A 84 -3.85 -2.93 -3.04
C TYR A 84 -3.83 -4.46 -3.14
N SER A 85 -2.63 -5.04 -3.16
CA SER A 85 -2.46 -6.49 -3.04
C SER A 85 -2.94 -7.00 -1.67
N ILE A 86 -3.47 -8.21 -1.65
CA ILE A 86 -3.98 -8.85 -0.43
C ILE A 86 -3.27 -10.18 -0.17
N PRO A 87 -2.96 -10.51 1.09
CA PRO A 87 -2.33 -11.78 1.47
C PRO A 87 -3.38 -12.88 1.72
N ASN A 88 -4.40 -13.00 0.86
CA ASN A 88 -5.46 -14.00 0.97
C ASN A 88 -5.47 -14.90 -0.27
N GLU A 89 -4.88 -16.09 -0.17
CA GLU A 89 -4.78 -17.04 -1.28
C GLU A 89 -6.13 -17.48 -1.85
N GLY A 90 -7.18 -17.53 -1.02
CA GLY A 90 -8.54 -17.83 -1.46
C GLY A 90 -9.08 -16.74 -2.37
N ALA A 91 -8.94 -15.49 -1.95
CA ALA A 91 -9.38 -14.33 -2.73
C ALA A 91 -8.56 -14.15 -4.02
N LEU A 92 -7.24 -14.38 -3.98
CA LEU A 92 -6.39 -14.33 -5.18
C LEU A 92 -6.86 -15.25 -6.31
N LYS A 93 -7.47 -16.39 -5.98
CA LYS A 93 -8.04 -17.32 -6.97
C LYS A 93 -9.37 -16.84 -7.58
N LEU A 94 -10.01 -15.89 -6.94
CA LEU A 94 -11.28 -15.30 -7.35
C LEU A 94 -11.12 -13.97 -8.09
N LEU A 95 -9.96 -13.31 -7.94
CA LEU A 95 -9.63 -12.08 -8.63
C LEU A 95 -9.34 -12.32 -10.10
N ASP A 96 -9.69 -11.35 -10.95
CA ASP A 96 -9.36 -11.37 -12.36
C ASP A 96 -7.83 -11.34 -12.58
N LYS A 97 -7.39 -11.98 -13.66
CA LYS A 97 -5.97 -12.02 -14.02
C LYS A 97 -5.37 -10.63 -14.25
N GLU A 98 -6.14 -9.71 -14.78
CA GLU A 98 -5.73 -8.33 -14.99
C GLU A 98 -5.28 -7.67 -13.70
N ILE A 99 -5.95 -7.98 -12.59
CA ILE A 99 -5.58 -7.49 -11.25
C ILE A 99 -4.34 -8.23 -10.72
N THR A 100 -4.36 -9.57 -10.74
CA THR A 100 -3.30 -10.39 -10.12
C THR A 100 -1.99 -10.39 -10.91
N GLU A 101 -2.03 -10.08 -12.20
CA GLU A 101 -0.87 -9.94 -13.08
C GLU A 101 -0.39 -8.47 -13.20
N ASN A 102 -1.07 -7.51 -12.55
CA ASN A 102 -0.65 -6.11 -12.52
C ASN A 102 0.64 -5.95 -11.69
N PRO A 103 1.78 -5.57 -12.30
CA PRO A 103 3.07 -5.51 -11.60
C PRO A 103 3.15 -4.38 -10.57
N VAL A 104 2.22 -3.43 -10.59
CA VAL A 104 2.13 -2.34 -9.61
C VAL A 104 1.56 -2.86 -8.30
N ALA A 105 0.48 -3.64 -8.35
CA ALA A 105 -0.14 -4.25 -7.17
C ALA A 105 0.59 -5.54 -6.74
N TYR A 106 1.02 -6.35 -7.71
CA TYR A 106 1.67 -7.65 -7.49
C TYR A 106 3.06 -7.70 -8.15
N PRO A 107 4.04 -6.97 -7.64
CA PRO A 107 5.40 -6.96 -8.19
C PRO A 107 6.06 -8.33 -8.07
N SER A 108 7.00 -8.60 -8.98
CA SER A 108 7.74 -9.87 -8.98
C SER A 108 8.57 -10.08 -7.70
N GLN A 109 8.87 -11.35 -7.39
CA GLN A 109 9.71 -11.67 -6.22
C GLN A 109 11.10 -11.04 -6.32
N GLU A 110 11.65 -10.84 -7.53
CA GLU A 110 12.92 -10.15 -7.73
C GLU A 110 12.84 -8.69 -7.26
N VAL A 111 11.76 -7.98 -7.59
CA VAL A 111 11.50 -6.61 -7.13
C VAL A 111 11.31 -6.59 -5.61
N LEU A 112 10.47 -7.48 -5.07
CA LEU A 112 10.22 -7.55 -3.62
C LEU A 112 11.47 -7.83 -2.80
N ASN A 113 12.43 -8.58 -3.34
CA ASN A 113 13.70 -8.86 -2.66
C ASN A 113 14.63 -7.64 -2.55
N LYS A 114 14.42 -6.62 -3.39
CA LYS A 114 15.12 -5.33 -3.33
C LYS A 114 14.43 -4.33 -2.40
N CYS A 115 13.20 -4.62 -1.97
CA CYS A 115 12.43 -3.75 -1.10
C CYS A 115 12.73 -4.02 0.39
N GLU A 116 12.85 -2.96 1.16
CA GLU A 116 13.06 -3.02 2.61
C GLU A 116 11.73 -2.94 3.36
N THR A 117 11.60 -3.71 4.43
CA THR A 117 10.44 -3.61 5.32
C THR A 117 10.70 -2.54 6.37
N PHE A 118 9.71 -1.71 6.66
CA PHE A 118 9.80 -0.76 7.78
C PHE A 118 10.03 -1.49 9.09
N ILE A 119 11.00 -0.99 9.84
CA ILE A 119 11.35 -1.48 11.18
C ILE A 119 11.26 -0.35 12.19
N ASP A 120 11.09 -0.67 13.46
CA ASP A 120 11.22 0.31 14.53
C ASP A 120 12.70 0.78 14.64
N LEU A 121 12.91 2.06 14.43
CA LEU A 121 14.24 2.68 14.47
C LEU A 121 14.68 3.07 15.89
N GLY A 122 13.79 2.96 16.88
CA GLY A 122 14.06 3.40 18.26
C GLY A 122 14.61 4.83 18.28
N ASP A 123 15.70 5.06 19.04
CA ASP A 123 16.32 6.39 19.17
C ASP A 123 16.87 6.97 17.86
N LYS A 124 17.10 6.14 16.83
CA LYS A 124 17.60 6.61 15.53
C LYS A 124 16.59 7.43 14.74
N ILE A 125 15.31 7.38 15.11
CA ILE A 125 14.26 8.21 14.49
C ILE A 125 14.64 9.70 14.54
N LYS A 126 15.32 10.15 15.58
CA LYS A 126 15.79 11.55 15.74
C LYS A 126 16.73 12.02 14.61
N LEU A 127 17.44 11.10 13.95
CA LEU A 127 18.29 11.43 12.80
C LEU A 127 17.44 11.76 11.58
N TYR A 128 16.37 11.00 11.37
CA TYR A 128 15.40 11.27 10.29
C TYR A 128 14.67 12.58 10.52
N ASP A 129 14.21 12.85 11.76
CA ASP A 129 13.55 14.10 12.10
C ASP A 129 14.44 15.30 11.81
N ARG A 130 15.73 15.22 12.19
CA ARG A 130 16.70 16.28 11.93
C ARG A 130 16.89 16.49 10.43
N ALA A 131 17.17 15.42 9.67
CA ALA A 131 17.36 15.50 8.21
C ALA A 131 16.13 16.08 7.52
N TRP A 132 14.92 15.70 7.99
CA TRP A 132 13.67 16.24 7.48
C TRP A 132 13.49 17.73 7.74
N ILE A 133 13.84 18.18 8.98
CA ILE A 133 13.77 19.60 9.35
C ILE A 133 14.77 20.40 8.49
N GLU A 134 16.01 19.94 8.33
CA GLU A 134 17.03 20.59 7.51
C GLU A 134 16.53 20.73 6.07
N LEU A 135 16.00 19.66 5.46
CA LEU A 135 15.46 19.69 4.11
C LEU A 135 14.30 20.67 3.93
N LYS A 136 13.48 20.87 4.97
CA LYS A 136 12.32 21.77 4.92
C LYS A 136 12.64 23.23 5.24
N SER A 137 13.83 23.50 5.76
CA SER A 137 14.27 24.87 6.11
C SER A 137 15.08 25.57 5.00
N GLU A 138 15.40 24.86 3.94
CA GLU A 138 15.94 25.42 2.68
C GLU A 138 14.83 25.90 1.74
#